data_64f60e991fec44d7d49ad58a2fe0be15
#
_entry.id   64f60e991fec44d7d49ad58a2fe0be15
#
_cell.length_a   1.000
_cell.length_b   1.000
_cell.length_c   1.000
_cell.angle_alpha   90.00
_cell.angle_beta   90.00
_cell.angle_gamma   90.00
#
_symmetry.space_group_name_H-M   'P 1'
#
loop_
_entity.id
_entity.type
_entity.pdbx_description
1 polymer ?
#
loop_
_entity_poly.entity_id
_entity_poly.type
_entity_poly.pdbx_seq_one_letter_code
_entity_poly.pdbx_strand_id
1 'polypeptide(L)'
;VTYIPDALRKGLRLYTDVRATRFESSLEQVEYLHATVWNPEKKRPTSKKLKIRAKSFVSCAGAINGPALFLRSGINDHGLVGKRTFFHPVVGVAAQFKHEINGFYGAPQSASSHQFVEEEEEIGFFLEAAPTHPILAATAASKFGASQQKFMSKLSHMSFLLALHVDGYADGDDGGQVSLHDDGRIRIDYPISPKLQRSFLRSHKALFELALAAGSTRVNSLHLQPTVATNPSEISTLENQEYGALHH
;
A
#
# COMPACT_ATOMS: atom_id res chain seq x y z
N VAL A 1 12.87 1.80 15.59
CA VAL A 1 13.02 1.78 17.06
C VAL A 1 14.43 2.19 17.49
N THR A 2 15.39 2.31 16.57
CA THR A 2 16.79 2.60 16.88
C THR A 2 17.11 4.11 16.87
N TYR A 3 16.71 4.84 15.84
CA TYR A 3 17.10 6.25 15.66
C TYR A 3 16.44 7.23 16.64
N ILE A 4 15.17 7.04 17.00
CA ILE A 4 14.46 7.95 17.90
C ILE A 4 15.08 7.91 19.32
N PRO A 5 15.32 6.75 19.95
CA PRO A 5 16.03 6.70 21.23
C PRO A 5 17.42 7.34 21.19
N ASP A 6 18.17 7.14 20.10
CA ASP A 6 19.49 7.74 19.94
C ASP A 6 19.41 9.26 19.83
N ALA A 7 18.45 9.76 19.05
CA ALA A 7 18.22 11.18 18.91
C ALA A 7 17.81 11.85 20.24
N LEU A 8 16.94 11.18 21.01
CA LEU A 8 16.55 11.65 22.34
C LEU A 8 17.75 11.77 23.29
N ARG A 9 18.66 10.79 23.29
CA ARG A 9 19.91 10.86 24.05
C ARG A 9 20.81 12.02 23.62
N LYS A 10 20.68 12.44 22.35
CA LYS A 10 21.42 13.59 21.79
C LYS A 10 20.68 14.92 21.90
N GLY A 11 19.59 14.98 22.67
CA GLY A 11 18.87 16.22 22.97
C GLY A 11 17.66 16.50 22.06
N LEU A 12 17.21 15.54 21.24
CA LEU A 12 15.93 15.65 20.55
C LEU A 12 14.80 15.85 21.57
N ARG A 13 13.88 16.77 21.27
CA ARG A 13 12.59 16.89 21.98
C ARG A 13 11.50 16.33 21.11
N LEU A 14 10.86 15.26 21.57
CA LEU A 14 9.76 14.59 20.89
C LEU A 14 8.43 15.02 21.51
N TYR A 15 7.54 15.53 20.69
CA TYR A 15 6.16 15.88 21.07
C TYR A 15 5.20 14.97 20.30
N THR A 16 4.53 14.08 21.00
CA THR A 16 3.46 13.24 20.48
C THR A 16 2.12 13.98 20.52
N ASP A 17 1.12 13.46 19.82
CA ASP A 17 -0.23 14.01 19.78
C ASP A 17 -0.30 15.47 19.36
N VAL A 18 0.62 15.90 18.51
CA VAL A 18 0.65 17.23 17.91
C VAL A 18 0.57 17.09 16.39
N ARG A 19 -0.51 17.58 15.83
CA ARG A 19 -0.74 17.54 14.37
C ARG A 19 -0.34 18.87 13.74
N ALA A 20 0.64 18.85 12.84
CA ALA A 20 0.95 19.95 11.96
C ALA A 20 -0.24 20.25 11.05
N THR A 21 -0.61 21.52 10.92
CA THR A 21 -1.78 21.94 10.15
C THR A 21 -1.43 22.76 8.92
N ARG A 22 -0.50 23.70 9.04
CA ARG A 22 0.01 24.51 7.94
C ARG A 22 1.33 25.18 8.30
N PHE A 23 2.11 25.49 7.30
CA PHE A 23 3.21 26.44 7.41
C PHE A 23 2.70 27.87 7.24
N GLU A 24 3.39 28.83 7.84
CA GLU A 24 3.26 30.25 7.60
C GLU A 24 4.60 30.74 7.05
N SER A 25 4.59 31.24 5.82
CA SER A 25 5.78 31.69 5.09
C SER A 25 5.69 33.17 4.74
N SER A 26 6.84 33.84 4.73
CA SER A 26 7.04 35.09 3.99
C SER A 26 7.43 34.78 2.54
N LEU A 27 7.79 35.79 1.77
CA LEU A 27 8.25 35.62 0.38
C LEU A 27 9.51 34.77 0.24
N GLU A 28 10.34 34.68 1.27
CA GLU A 28 11.67 34.10 1.19
C GLU A 28 11.84 32.81 2.03
N GLN A 29 11.00 32.61 3.06
CA GLN A 29 11.19 31.47 3.98
C GLN A 29 9.92 31.09 4.74
N VAL A 30 9.92 29.86 5.24
CA VAL A 30 8.93 29.40 6.23
C VAL A 30 9.33 29.93 7.60
N GLU A 31 8.46 30.71 8.22
CA GLU A 31 8.71 31.34 9.52
C GLU A 31 8.17 30.52 10.68
N TYR A 32 6.97 29.96 10.50
CA TYR A 32 6.27 29.21 11.55
C TYR A 32 5.58 27.96 11.03
N LEU A 33 5.49 26.99 11.92
CA LEU A 33 4.59 25.84 11.77
C LEU A 33 3.43 25.99 12.75
N HIS A 34 2.23 25.95 12.22
CA HIS A 34 1.01 25.87 13.03
C HIS A 34 0.66 24.40 13.29
N ALA A 35 0.31 24.10 14.53
CA ALA A 35 -0.07 22.76 14.93
C ALA A 35 -1.24 22.78 15.94
N THR A 36 -1.93 21.68 16.05
CA THR A 36 -3.04 21.48 16.99
C THR A 36 -2.72 20.28 17.86
N VAL A 37 -2.93 20.41 19.16
CA VAL A 37 -2.82 19.29 20.10
C VAL A 37 -4.02 18.37 19.90
N TRP A 38 -3.75 17.09 19.73
CA TRP A 38 -4.73 16.03 19.53
C TRP A 38 -5.03 15.32 20.85
N ASN A 39 -6.28 14.93 21.07
CA ASN A 39 -6.63 14.07 22.18
C ASN A 39 -6.71 12.63 21.67
N PRO A 40 -5.78 11.73 22.05
CA PRO A 40 -5.72 10.36 21.52
C PRO A 40 -6.92 9.52 21.98
N GLU A 41 -7.42 9.71 23.22
CA GLU A 41 -8.56 8.96 23.75
C GLU A 41 -9.86 9.29 23.01
N LYS A 42 -10.10 10.59 22.77
CA LYS A 42 -11.31 11.08 22.09
C LYS A 42 -11.16 11.11 20.57
N LYS A 43 -9.98 10.76 20.04
CA LYS A 43 -9.64 10.78 18.62
C LYS A 43 -10.04 12.08 17.88
N ARG A 44 -9.87 13.24 18.53
CA ARG A 44 -10.25 14.54 17.99
C ARG A 44 -9.27 15.64 18.41
N PRO A 45 -9.20 16.76 17.64
CA PRO A 45 -8.40 17.90 18.03
C PRO A 45 -8.92 18.53 19.31
N THR A 46 -8.01 19.09 20.11
CA THR A 46 -8.32 19.96 21.24
C THR A 46 -8.40 21.43 20.78
N SER A 47 -8.78 22.33 21.69
CA SER A 47 -8.72 23.78 21.44
C SER A 47 -7.29 24.34 21.46
N LYS A 48 -6.30 23.56 21.97
CA LYS A 48 -4.91 24.02 22.09
C LYS A 48 -4.23 24.09 20.72
N LYS A 49 -3.77 25.30 20.36
CA LYS A 49 -3.00 25.56 19.14
C LYS A 49 -1.56 25.89 19.52
N LEU A 50 -0.64 25.47 18.66
CA LEU A 50 0.78 25.76 18.79
C LEU A 50 1.24 26.56 17.57
N LYS A 51 2.10 27.55 17.80
CA LYS A 51 2.85 28.24 16.77
C LYS A 51 4.35 28.01 17.07
N ILE A 52 5.02 27.29 16.19
CA ILE A 52 6.38 26.82 16.38
C ILE A 52 7.29 27.60 15.44
N ARG A 53 8.36 28.19 15.98
CA ARG A 53 9.40 28.86 15.22
C ARG A 53 10.66 28.02 15.18
N ALA A 54 11.28 27.90 14.02
CA ALA A 54 12.55 27.21 13.83
C ALA A 54 13.38 27.90 12.74
N LYS A 55 14.65 27.61 12.69
CA LYS A 55 15.55 28.08 11.61
C LYS A 55 15.30 27.31 10.31
N SER A 56 14.92 26.04 10.43
CA SER A 56 14.61 25.15 9.31
C SER A 56 13.50 24.18 9.71
N PHE A 57 12.65 23.83 8.75
CA PHE A 57 11.60 22.85 8.91
C PHE A 57 11.82 21.69 7.95
N VAL A 58 11.68 20.46 8.45
CA VAL A 58 11.77 19.24 7.67
C VAL A 58 10.43 18.51 7.75
N SER A 59 9.77 18.33 6.60
CA SER A 59 8.51 17.58 6.53
C SER A 59 8.81 16.11 6.24
N CYS A 60 8.56 15.25 7.22
CA CYS A 60 8.64 13.79 7.10
C CYS A 60 7.25 13.15 7.21
N ALA A 61 6.21 13.82 6.69
CA ALA A 61 4.81 13.41 6.84
C ALA A 61 4.34 12.34 5.83
N GLY A 62 5.26 11.79 5.04
CA GLY A 62 4.99 10.76 4.04
C GLY A 62 4.39 11.28 2.75
N ALA A 63 4.17 10.38 1.80
CA ALA A 63 3.79 10.70 0.42
C ALA A 63 2.39 11.33 0.27
N ILE A 64 1.53 11.19 1.26
CA ILE A 64 0.16 11.72 1.24
C ILE A 64 0.04 12.98 2.10
N ASN A 65 0.45 12.89 3.38
CA ASN A 65 0.28 14.02 4.29
C ASN A 65 1.31 15.13 4.07
N GLY A 66 2.51 14.80 3.54
CA GLY A 66 3.53 15.79 3.17
C GLY A 66 2.99 16.78 2.13
N PRO A 67 2.61 16.34 0.93
CA PRO A 67 1.98 17.23 -0.07
C PRO A 67 0.75 17.97 0.46
N ALA A 68 -0.12 17.29 1.20
CA ALA A 68 -1.30 17.91 1.77
C ALA A 68 -0.96 19.05 2.75
N LEU A 69 0.11 18.93 3.52
CA LEU A 69 0.59 20.00 4.41
C LEU A 69 1.08 21.21 3.60
N PHE A 70 1.85 21.00 2.53
CA PHE A 70 2.29 22.09 1.64
C PHE A 70 1.11 22.77 0.95
N LEU A 71 0.20 21.99 0.38
CA LEU A 71 -1.01 22.53 -0.28
C LEU A 71 -1.89 23.35 0.68
N ARG A 72 -2.10 22.90 1.93
CA ARG A 72 -2.80 23.68 2.96
C ARG A 72 -2.08 24.95 3.34
N SER A 73 -0.79 25.01 3.08
CA SER A 73 0.05 26.19 3.36
C SER A 73 0.14 27.16 2.18
N GLY A 74 -0.47 26.82 1.03
CA GLY A 74 -0.35 27.60 -0.21
C GLY A 74 1.02 27.48 -0.87
N ILE A 75 1.84 26.51 -0.49
CA ILE A 75 3.20 26.30 -1.01
C ILE A 75 3.11 25.33 -2.18
N ASN A 76 3.06 25.84 -3.39
CA ASN A 76 3.04 25.06 -4.63
C ASN A 76 3.49 25.89 -5.85
N ASP A 77 4.57 26.62 -5.72
CA ASP A 77 5.04 27.62 -6.70
C ASP A 77 5.29 27.04 -8.09
N HIS A 78 5.74 25.80 -8.17
CA HIS A 78 5.97 25.08 -9.43
C HIS A 78 4.80 24.19 -9.88
N GLY A 79 3.70 24.16 -9.12
CA GLY A 79 2.52 23.36 -9.45
C GLY A 79 2.76 21.83 -9.41
N LEU A 80 3.83 21.38 -8.76
CA LEU A 80 4.22 19.95 -8.71
C LEU A 80 3.84 19.23 -7.42
N VAL A 81 3.48 19.99 -6.37
CA VAL A 81 3.13 19.40 -5.07
C VAL A 81 1.90 18.50 -5.21
N GLY A 82 2.06 17.25 -4.82
CA GLY A 82 1.02 16.23 -4.91
C GLY A 82 0.88 15.56 -6.27
N LYS A 83 1.57 16.02 -7.31
CA LYS A 83 1.60 15.34 -8.62
C LYS A 83 2.57 14.16 -8.61
N ARG A 84 2.42 13.28 -9.60
CA ARG A 84 3.22 12.05 -9.75
C ARG A 84 3.26 11.24 -8.46
N THR A 85 2.08 11.07 -7.86
CA THR A 85 1.94 10.20 -6.69
C THR A 85 1.83 8.76 -7.17
N PHE A 86 2.74 7.92 -6.72
CA PHE A 86 2.76 6.50 -7.03
C PHE A 86 2.52 5.70 -5.76
N PHE A 87 1.77 4.63 -5.90
CA PHE A 87 1.62 3.62 -4.87
C PHE A 87 2.46 2.39 -5.24
N HIS A 88 2.38 1.39 -4.39
CA HIS A 88 2.96 0.09 -4.63
C HIS A 88 1.81 -0.93 -4.75
N PRO A 89 1.11 -0.98 -5.91
CA PRO A 89 -0.05 -1.83 -6.08
C PRO A 89 0.32 -3.29 -5.88
N VAL A 90 -0.57 -4.01 -5.24
CA VAL A 90 -0.37 -5.42 -4.90
C VAL A 90 -1.54 -6.23 -5.40
N VAL A 91 -1.25 -7.35 -6.05
CA VAL A 91 -2.22 -8.41 -6.32
C VAL A 91 -1.77 -9.68 -5.61
N GLY A 92 -2.69 -10.61 -5.36
CA GLY A 92 -2.35 -11.79 -4.61
C GLY A 92 -3.21 -13.00 -4.93
N VAL A 93 -2.71 -14.14 -4.48
CA VAL A 93 -3.39 -15.43 -4.58
C VAL A 93 -3.34 -16.18 -3.26
N ALA A 94 -4.34 -17.03 -3.04
CA ALA A 94 -4.36 -18.03 -1.98
C ALA A 94 -4.15 -19.41 -2.59
N ALA A 95 -3.04 -20.06 -2.30
CA ALA A 95 -2.69 -21.38 -2.77
C ALA A 95 -2.94 -22.43 -1.67
N GLN A 96 -3.69 -23.51 -1.98
CA GLN A 96 -4.00 -24.59 -1.06
C GLN A 96 -3.14 -25.80 -1.35
N PHE A 97 -2.61 -26.43 -0.31
CA PHE A 97 -1.76 -27.62 -0.37
C PHE A 97 -2.40 -28.82 0.33
N LYS A 98 -1.89 -30.03 0.05
CA LYS A 98 -2.32 -31.26 0.74
C LYS A 98 -1.75 -31.37 2.16
N HIS A 99 -0.56 -30.82 2.38
CA HIS A 99 0.13 -30.80 3.67
C HIS A 99 0.00 -29.43 4.35
N GLU A 100 0.32 -29.36 5.61
CA GLU A 100 0.34 -28.11 6.36
C GLU A 100 1.51 -27.22 5.91
N ILE A 101 1.18 -25.95 5.66
CA ILE A 101 2.13 -24.89 5.32
C ILE A 101 2.30 -23.94 6.51
N ASN A 102 1.19 -23.68 7.25
CA ASN A 102 1.15 -22.72 8.35
C ASN A 102 1.65 -21.31 7.95
N GLY A 103 1.24 -20.85 6.76
CA GLY A 103 1.69 -19.60 6.14
C GLY A 103 1.37 -18.32 6.93
N PHE A 104 0.70 -18.44 8.07
CA PHE A 104 0.44 -17.36 9.03
C PHE A 104 1.52 -17.24 10.11
N TYR A 105 2.47 -18.16 10.14
CA TYR A 105 3.54 -18.22 11.16
C TYR A 105 4.92 -18.03 10.50
N GLY A 106 5.77 -17.24 11.13
CA GLY A 106 7.14 -16.99 10.70
C GLY A 106 7.43 -15.53 10.38
N ALA A 107 8.63 -15.27 9.86
CA ALA A 107 9.04 -13.94 9.44
C ALA A 107 8.29 -13.51 8.17
N PRO A 108 7.81 -12.26 8.11
CA PRO A 108 7.11 -11.77 6.92
C PRO A 108 8.07 -11.66 5.73
N GLN A 109 7.59 -12.02 4.54
CA GLN A 109 8.22 -11.76 3.24
C GLN A 109 9.72 -12.11 3.20
N SER A 110 10.08 -13.23 3.84
CA SER A 110 11.48 -13.68 3.96
C SER A 110 12.03 -14.32 2.69
N ALA A 111 11.19 -14.57 1.70
CA ALA A 111 11.56 -15.05 0.38
C ALA A 111 10.88 -14.18 -0.69
N SER A 112 11.66 -13.73 -1.67
CA SER A 112 11.17 -12.95 -2.81
C SER A 112 11.84 -13.36 -4.11
N SER A 113 11.14 -13.18 -5.23
CA SER A 113 11.70 -13.29 -6.58
C SER A 113 11.65 -11.94 -7.27
N HIS A 114 12.78 -11.49 -7.77
CA HIS A 114 12.94 -10.22 -8.49
C HIS A 114 13.05 -10.43 -10.02
N GLN A 115 12.68 -11.62 -10.50
CA GLN A 115 12.82 -12.00 -11.92
C GLN A 115 12.09 -11.04 -12.88
N PHE A 116 11.00 -10.41 -12.43
CA PHE A 116 10.12 -9.60 -13.27
C PHE A 116 10.20 -8.10 -12.95
N VAL A 117 11.25 -7.64 -12.23
CA VAL A 117 11.36 -6.24 -11.80
C VAL A 117 11.79 -5.33 -12.94
N GLU A 118 12.76 -5.78 -13.73
CA GLU A 118 13.31 -5.01 -14.84
C GLU A 118 12.62 -5.39 -16.15
N GLU A 119 11.68 -4.57 -16.60
CA GLU A 119 10.92 -4.73 -17.84
C GLU A 119 11.05 -3.44 -18.65
N GLU A 120 11.46 -3.52 -19.91
CA GLU A 120 11.79 -2.34 -20.71
C GLU A 120 10.60 -1.45 -21.03
N GLU A 121 9.42 -2.02 -21.30
CA GLU A 121 8.23 -1.26 -21.72
C GLU A 121 7.01 -1.44 -20.82
N GLU A 122 7.08 -2.31 -19.83
CA GLU A 122 5.98 -2.67 -18.95
C GLU A 122 6.31 -2.33 -17.47
N ILE A 123 5.28 -2.24 -16.65
CA ILE A 123 5.49 -2.12 -15.21
C ILE A 123 5.94 -3.47 -14.66
N GLY A 124 7.14 -3.52 -14.12
CA GLY A 124 7.71 -4.70 -13.48
C GLY A 124 7.06 -4.99 -12.14
N PHE A 125 7.31 -6.17 -11.62
CA PHE A 125 6.84 -6.60 -10.31
C PHE A 125 7.79 -7.63 -9.69
N PHE A 126 7.75 -7.76 -8.37
CA PHE A 126 8.42 -8.84 -7.67
C PHE A 126 7.43 -9.68 -6.87
N LEU A 127 7.78 -10.94 -6.65
CA LEU A 127 6.91 -11.91 -5.99
C LEU A 127 7.39 -12.15 -4.56
N GLU A 128 6.44 -12.25 -3.63
CA GLU A 128 6.72 -12.50 -2.21
C GLU A 128 5.72 -13.49 -1.61
N ALA A 129 6.17 -14.25 -0.61
CA ALA A 129 5.29 -15.05 0.23
C ALA A 129 4.85 -14.22 1.45
N ALA A 130 3.56 -13.93 1.55
CA ALA A 130 3.02 -13.15 2.66
C ALA A 130 2.62 -14.04 3.84
N PRO A 131 3.03 -13.71 5.07
CA PRO A 131 2.48 -14.34 6.26
C PRO A 131 1.07 -13.78 6.48
N THR A 132 0.06 -14.56 6.15
CA THR A 132 -1.32 -14.08 6.26
C THR A 132 -1.89 -14.45 7.62
N HIS A 133 -1.81 -13.52 8.55
CA HIS A 133 -2.43 -13.66 9.86
C HIS A 133 -3.93 -14.01 9.74
N PRO A 134 -4.51 -14.87 10.61
CA PRO A 134 -5.90 -15.33 10.49
C PRO A 134 -6.94 -14.20 10.34
N ILE A 135 -6.76 -13.07 11.04
CA ILE A 135 -7.67 -11.93 10.90
C ILE A 135 -7.60 -11.34 9.48
N LEU A 136 -6.39 -11.18 8.94
CA LEU A 136 -6.20 -10.67 7.58
C LEU A 136 -6.77 -11.65 6.54
N ALA A 137 -6.55 -12.96 6.71
CA ALA A 137 -7.15 -13.98 5.85
C ALA A 137 -8.69 -13.92 5.87
N ALA A 138 -9.28 -13.72 7.05
CA ALA A 138 -10.74 -13.61 7.20
C ALA A 138 -11.30 -12.35 6.50
N THR A 139 -10.56 -11.23 6.50
CA THR A 139 -10.97 -10.01 5.79
C THR A 139 -10.76 -10.10 4.27
N ALA A 140 -9.76 -10.85 3.82
CA ALA A 140 -9.50 -11.10 2.39
C ALA A 140 -10.41 -12.17 1.79
N ALA A 141 -11.11 -12.96 2.62
CA ALA A 141 -12.08 -13.94 2.13
C ALA A 141 -13.26 -13.23 1.48
N SER A 142 -13.49 -13.49 0.19
CA SER A 142 -14.52 -12.83 -0.62
C SER A 142 -15.96 -13.23 -0.29
N LYS A 143 -16.19 -14.12 0.69
CA LYS A 143 -17.50 -14.69 1.02
C LYS A 143 -17.74 -14.72 2.53
N PHE A 144 -19.02 -14.81 2.92
CA PHE A 144 -19.46 -14.87 4.31
C PHE A 144 -20.08 -16.23 4.66
N GLY A 145 -20.26 -16.47 5.96
CA GLY A 145 -20.97 -17.64 6.49
C GLY A 145 -20.21 -18.95 6.24
N ALA A 146 -20.92 -19.98 5.80
CA ALA A 146 -20.36 -21.33 5.62
C ALA A 146 -19.16 -21.36 4.65
N SER A 147 -19.17 -20.52 3.61
CA SER A 147 -18.06 -20.46 2.65
C SER A 147 -16.79 -19.86 3.28
N GLN A 148 -16.92 -18.84 4.10
CA GLN A 148 -15.80 -18.27 4.84
C GLN A 148 -15.28 -19.26 5.89
N GLN A 149 -16.17 -19.92 6.63
CA GLN A 149 -15.80 -20.96 7.58
C GLN A 149 -15.02 -22.09 6.90
N LYS A 150 -15.47 -22.56 5.74
CA LYS A 150 -14.77 -23.58 4.94
C LYS A 150 -13.39 -23.10 4.47
N PHE A 151 -13.25 -21.84 4.09
CA PHE A 151 -11.96 -21.25 3.74
C PHE A 151 -11.04 -21.20 4.96
N MET A 152 -11.50 -20.64 6.07
CA MET A 152 -10.71 -20.50 7.30
C MET A 152 -10.31 -21.84 7.93
N SER A 153 -11.13 -22.88 7.81
CA SER A 153 -10.80 -24.23 8.31
C SER A 153 -9.60 -24.87 7.59
N LYS A 154 -9.20 -24.31 6.44
CA LYS A 154 -8.06 -24.80 5.64
C LYS A 154 -6.83 -23.88 5.75
N LEU A 155 -6.87 -22.88 6.60
CA LEU A 155 -5.83 -21.85 6.67
C LEU A 155 -4.42 -22.43 6.94
N SER A 156 -4.32 -23.49 7.75
CA SER A 156 -3.07 -24.19 7.99
C SER A 156 -2.45 -24.84 6.73
N HIS A 157 -3.27 -25.11 5.72
CA HIS A 157 -2.86 -25.68 4.44
C HIS A 157 -2.73 -24.64 3.33
N MET A 158 -2.73 -23.36 3.67
CA MET A 158 -2.67 -22.26 2.70
C MET A 158 -1.37 -21.49 2.79
N SER A 159 -0.87 -21.10 1.60
CA SER A 159 0.12 -20.05 1.43
C SER A 159 -0.50 -18.90 0.66
N PHE A 160 -0.11 -17.69 1.01
CA PHE A 160 -0.51 -16.48 0.30
C PHE A 160 0.72 -15.92 -0.42
N LEU A 161 0.58 -15.74 -1.72
CA LEU A 161 1.62 -15.17 -2.55
C LEU A 161 1.15 -13.83 -3.09
N LEU A 162 2.05 -12.86 -3.11
CA LEU A 162 1.81 -11.49 -3.54
C LEU A 162 2.72 -11.13 -4.71
N ALA A 163 2.22 -10.29 -5.59
CA ALA A 163 3.04 -9.56 -6.55
C ALA A 163 2.93 -8.07 -6.25
N LEU A 164 4.07 -7.42 -6.09
CA LEU A 164 4.20 -6.01 -5.75
C LEU A 164 4.76 -5.28 -6.99
N HIS A 165 4.00 -4.31 -7.51
CA HIS A 165 4.29 -3.66 -8.78
C HIS A 165 5.13 -2.41 -8.59
N VAL A 166 6.15 -2.25 -9.42
CA VAL A 166 7.12 -1.14 -9.39
C VAL A 166 6.57 0.01 -10.24
N ASP A 167 5.43 0.57 -9.83
CA ASP A 167 4.80 1.68 -10.54
C ASP A 167 5.58 2.98 -10.35
N GLY A 168 5.67 3.81 -11.41
CA GLY A 168 6.37 5.09 -11.39
C GLY A 168 7.88 5.03 -11.60
N TYR A 169 8.42 3.86 -11.93
CA TYR A 169 9.85 3.69 -12.21
C TYR A 169 10.24 4.19 -13.60
N ALA A 170 9.36 4.02 -14.57
CA ALA A 170 9.65 4.41 -15.95
C ALA A 170 9.37 5.90 -16.20
N ASP A 171 10.16 6.51 -17.10
CA ASP A 171 9.89 7.84 -17.62
C ASP A 171 8.55 7.86 -18.38
N GLY A 172 7.79 8.93 -18.19
CA GLY A 172 6.47 9.08 -18.82
C GLY A 172 5.31 8.43 -18.08
N ASP A 173 5.54 7.77 -16.95
CA ASP A 173 4.44 7.36 -16.07
C ASP A 173 3.82 8.60 -15.42
N ASP A 174 2.53 8.82 -15.63
CA ASP A 174 1.82 10.02 -15.14
C ASP A 174 1.55 9.96 -13.62
N GLY A 175 1.31 8.75 -13.09
CA GLY A 175 0.96 8.54 -11.70
C GLY A 175 -0.37 9.16 -11.30
N GLY A 176 -0.60 9.20 -10.02
CA GLY A 176 -1.76 9.83 -9.42
C GLY A 176 -1.48 11.24 -8.89
N GLN A 177 -2.45 11.76 -8.15
CA GLN A 177 -2.38 13.08 -7.54
C GLN A 177 -2.93 13.08 -6.12
N VAL A 178 -2.20 13.73 -5.22
CA VAL A 178 -2.72 14.18 -3.93
C VAL A 178 -3.16 15.64 -4.07
N SER A 179 -4.41 15.91 -3.76
CA SER A 179 -5.01 17.26 -3.78
C SER A 179 -5.83 17.50 -2.53
N LEU A 180 -6.46 18.66 -2.42
CA LEU A 180 -7.36 18.98 -1.34
C LEU A 180 -8.77 19.25 -1.89
N HIS A 181 -9.77 18.82 -1.15
CA HIS A 181 -11.14 19.35 -1.28
C HIS A 181 -11.22 20.77 -0.72
N ASP A 182 -12.27 21.50 -1.06
CA ASP A 182 -12.53 22.88 -0.57
C ASP A 182 -12.57 22.96 0.96
N ASP A 183 -12.97 21.89 1.62
CA ASP A 183 -12.98 21.78 3.09
C ASP A 183 -11.63 21.38 3.70
N GLY A 184 -10.57 21.26 2.89
CA GLY A 184 -9.21 20.92 3.29
C GLY A 184 -8.97 19.42 3.54
N ARG A 185 -9.96 18.54 3.29
CA ARG A 185 -9.73 17.09 3.31
C ARG A 185 -8.84 16.68 2.15
N ILE A 186 -8.06 15.63 2.37
CA ILE A 186 -7.19 15.08 1.34
C ILE A 186 -8.04 14.32 0.32
N ARG A 187 -7.78 14.60 -0.95
CA ARG A 187 -8.25 13.83 -2.09
C ARG A 187 -7.07 13.13 -2.73
N ILE A 188 -7.22 11.85 -2.97
CA ILE A 188 -6.24 11.03 -3.70
C ILE A 188 -6.93 10.57 -4.98
N ASP A 189 -6.30 10.87 -6.10
CA ASP A 189 -6.69 10.39 -7.42
C ASP A 189 -5.55 9.53 -7.95
N TYR A 190 -5.80 8.23 -8.14
CA TYR A 190 -4.80 7.28 -8.61
C TYR A 190 -5.41 6.39 -9.70
N PRO A 191 -5.16 6.73 -10.98
CA PRO A 191 -5.70 5.97 -12.09
C PRO A 191 -4.95 4.63 -12.23
N ILE A 192 -5.71 3.57 -12.46
CA ILE A 192 -5.13 2.29 -12.88
C ILE A 192 -4.97 2.34 -14.39
N SER A 193 -3.77 2.62 -14.85
CA SER A 193 -3.46 2.74 -16.27
C SER A 193 -3.61 1.39 -16.99
N PRO A 194 -3.84 1.39 -18.33
CA PRO A 194 -3.83 0.14 -19.10
C PRO A 194 -2.52 -0.66 -18.96
N LYS A 195 -1.39 0.03 -18.79
CA LYS A 195 -0.09 -0.57 -18.55
C LYS A 195 -0.05 -1.31 -17.22
N LEU A 196 -0.59 -0.68 -16.16
CA LEU A 196 -0.70 -1.29 -14.85
C LEU A 196 -1.67 -2.49 -14.84
N GLN A 197 -2.79 -2.40 -15.57
CA GLN A 197 -3.72 -3.53 -15.71
C GLN A 197 -3.07 -4.74 -16.38
N ARG A 198 -2.27 -4.52 -17.44
CA ARG A 198 -1.50 -5.60 -18.07
C ARG A 198 -0.50 -6.22 -17.09
N SER A 199 0.17 -5.39 -16.30
CA SER A 199 1.10 -5.87 -15.28
C SER A 199 0.39 -6.71 -14.21
N PHE A 200 -0.80 -6.33 -13.78
CA PHE A 200 -1.62 -7.13 -12.85
C PHE A 200 -1.96 -8.51 -13.43
N LEU A 201 -2.38 -8.57 -14.69
CA LEU A 201 -2.68 -9.85 -15.34
C LEU A 201 -1.44 -10.74 -15.45
N ARG A 202 -0.30 -10.17 -15.87
CA ARG A 202 0.97 -10.91 -15.99
C ARG A 202 1.43 -11.45 -14.64
N SER A 203 1.37 -10.64 -13.61
CA SER A 203 1.78 -11.03 -12.26
C SER A 203 0.85 -12.09 -11.65
N HIS A 204 -0.47 -12.01 -11.88
CA HIS A 204 -1.37 -13.07 -11.48
C HIS A 204 -1.05 -14.40 -12.17
N LYS A 205 -0.80 -14.38 -13.49
CA LYS A 205 -0.38 -15.59 -14.21
C LYS A 205 0.87 -16.20 -13.59
N ALA A 206 1.90 -15.38 -13.33
CA ALA A 206 3.14 -15.84 -12.68
C ALA A 206 2.90 -16.40 -11.28
N LEU A 207 2.02 -15.79 -10.47
CA LEU A 207 1.66 -16.30 -9.14
C LEU A 207 0.92 -17.64 -9.21
N PHE A 208 0.02 -17.82 -10.17
CA PHE A 208 -0.69 -19.09 -10.39
C PHE A 208 0.28 -20.21 -10.82
N GLU A 209 1.14 -19.91 -11.79
CA GLU A 209 2.17 -20.83 -12.26
C GLU A 209 3.10 -21.25 -11.13
N LEU A 210 3.62 -20.29 -10.37
CA LEU A 210 4.48 -20.53 -9.20
C LEU A 210 3.79 -21.43 -8.17
N ALA A 211 2.55 -21.12 -7.82
CA ALA A 211 1.80 -21.87 -6.82
C ALA A 211 1.54 -23.31 -7.27
N LEU A 212 1.13 -23.52 -8.54
CA LEU A 212 0.91 -24.86 -9.09
C LEU A 212 2.21 -25.64 -9.20
N ALA A 213 3.29 -25.01 -9.65
CA ALA A 213 4.62 -25.64 -9.72
C ALA A 213 5.15 -26.04 -8.32
N ALA A 214 4.80 -25.29 -7.28
CA ALA A 214 5.09 -25.62 -5.89
C ALA A 214 4.25 -26.77 -5.32
N GLY A 215 3.32 -27.33 -6.10
CA GLY A 215 2.49 -28.49 -5.72
C GLY A 215 1.19 -28.13 -5.03
N SER A 216 0.70 -26.89 -5.18
CA SER A 216 -0.64 -26.56 -4.71
C SER A 216 -1.71 -27.34 -5.48
N THR A 217 -2.78 -27.72 -4.79
CA THR A 217 -3.90 -28.45 -5.38
C THR A 217 -4.99 -27.51 -5.91
N ARG A 218 -4.91 -26.25 -5.52
CA ARG A 218 -5.86 -25.20 -5.90
C ARG A 218 -5.26 -23.83 -5.63
N VAL A 219 -5.44 -22.91 -6.58
CA VAL A 219 -5.06 -21.51 -6.46
C VAL A 219 -6.31 -20.66 -6.68
N ASN A 220 -6.53 -19.67 -5.82
CA ASN A 220 -7.60 -18.69 -5.98
C ASN A 220 -6.98 -17.30 -6.05
N SER A 221 -7.42 -16.46 -7.00
CA SER A 221 -7.14 -15.02 -6.93
C SER A 221 -7.90 -14.38 -5.78
N LEU A 222 -7.44 -13.22 -5.31
CA LEU A 222 -8.11 -12.47 -4.23
C LEU A 222 -9.18 -11.49 -4.75
N HIS A 223 -9.63 -11.61 -5.99
CA HIS A 223 -10.76 -10.84 -6.51
C HIS A 223 -12.05 -11.14 -5.75
N LEU A 224 -13.00 -10.20 -5.73
CA LEU A 224 -14.34 -10.40 -5.17
C LEU A 224 -15.07 -11.60 -5.81
N GLN A 225 -14.82 -11.82 -7.10
CA GLN A 225 -15.19 -13.03 -7.82
C GLN A 225 -13.91 -13.75 -8.25
N PRO A 226 -13.37 -14.65 -7.42
CA PRO A 226 -12.04 -15.20 -7.65
C PRO A 226 -12.01 -16.13 -8.86
N THR A 227 -10.99 -15.98 -9.69
CA THR A 227 -10.56 -17.04 -10.59
C THR A 227 -9.96 -18.17 -9.78
N VAL A 228 -10.26 -19.38 -10.18
CA VAL A 228 -9.79 -20.60 -9.52
C VAL A 228 -9.10 -21.47 -10.57
N ALA A 229 -7.90 -21.96 -10.25
CA ALA A 229 -7.22 -22.96 -11.04
C ALA A 229 -6.75 -24.15 -10.18
N THR A 230 -6.85 -25.34 -10.73
CA THR A 230 -6.35 -26.61 -10.19
C THR A 230 -5.29 -27.22 -11.09
N ASN A 231 -5.14 -26.67 -12.29
CA ASN A 231 -4.14 -27.07 -13.27
C ASN A 231 -3.77 -25.85 -14.18
N PRO A 232 -2.63 -25.91 -14.88
CA PRO A 232 -2.13 -24.79 -15.70
C PRO A 232 -3.07 -24.35 -16.83
N SER A 233 -3.88 -25.22 -17.40
CA SER A 233 -4.77 -24.85 -18.53
C SER A 233 -5.89 -23.89 -18.12
N GLU A 234 -6.23 -23.82 -16.83
CA GLU A 234 -7.26 -22.93 -16.28
C GLU A 234 -6.77 -21.50 -16.04
N ILE A 235 -5.45 -21.25 -16.11
CA ILE A 235 -4.85 -19.93 -15.87
C ILE A 235 -5.35 -18.89 -16.87
N SER A 236 -5.64 -19.29 -18.12
CA SER A 236 -6.19 -18.39 -19.15
C SER A 236 -7.50 -17.72 -18.75
N THR A 237 -8.26 -18.28 -17.81
CA THR A 237 -9.50 -17.66 -17.30
C THR A 237 -9.26 -16.34 -16.57
N LEU A 238 -8.02 -16.06 -16.15
CA LEU A 238 -7.62 -14.76 -15.59
C LEU A 238 -7.81 -13.59 -16.57
N GLU A 239 -7.81 -13.85 -17.88
CA GLU A 239 -8.00 -12.81 -18.90
C GLU A 239 -9.40 -12.16 -18.84
N ASN A 240 -10.36 -12.81 -18.19
CA ASN A 240 -11.70 -12.28 -17.98
C ASN A 240 -11.83 -11.48 -16.67
N GLN A 241 -10.76 -11.31 -15.90
CA GLN A 241 -10.80 -10.56 -14.64
C GLN A 241 -10.63 -9.06 -14.87
N GLU A 242 -11.41 -8.29 -14.13
CA GLU A 242 -11.27 -6.84 -14.06
C GLU A 242 -10.41 -6.45 -12.85
N TYR A 243 -9.62 -5.41 -13.03
CA TYR A 243 -8.71 -4.88 -12.00
C TYR A 243 -9.11 -3.47 -11.60
N GLY A 244 -9.19 -3.22 -10.31
CA GLY A 244 -9.54 -1.91 -9.76
C GLY A 244 -9.96 -2.00 -8.29
N ALA A 245 -10.11 -0.87 -7.64
CA ALA A 245 -10.43 -0.79 -6.22
C ALA A 245 -11.78 -1.45 -5.82
N LEU A 246 -12.66 -1.70 -6.80
CA LEU A 246 -13.95 -2.38 -6.58
C LEU A 246 -13.90 -3.88 -6.90
N HIS A 247 -12.78 -4.39 -7.38
CA HIS A 247 -12.65 -5.78 -7.84
C HIS A 247 -11.68 -6.61 -6.97
N HIS A 248 -10.98 -5.95 -6.05
CA HIS A 248 -10.04 -6.57 -5.10
C HIS A 248 -10.45 -6.37 -3.65
#